data_e6dbb51e35d831836bbf20cc278e26ff
#
_entry.id   e6dbb51e35d831836bbf20cc278e26ff
#
_cell.length_a   1.000
_cell.length_b   1.000
_cell.length_c   1.000
_cell.angle_alpha   90.00
_cell.angle_beta   90.00
_cell.angle_gamma   90.00
#
_symmetry.space_group_name_H-M   'P 1'
#
loop_
_entity.id
_entity.type
_entity.pdbx_description
1 polymer ?
#
loop_
_entity_poly.entity_id
_entity_poly.type
_entity_poly.pdbx_seq_one_letter_code
_entity_poly.pdbx_strand_id
1 'polypeptide(L)'
;MSFFMKNQEKEQQQLYLKLLQVTGSLSNIFSDSISPYLYYRAMENIFCKAFEADNLSRGDVSVDAAKNKVGIGLKTFLFNNGKTFQKIAEFNKESYLFRNSESQKLNTETARNIISTVAEMRNERIDFTKRSHDLDYMIYHSITRSKYQMSIYEDMIDFIDIDSIEVLSTSKNSLKFKDKYNEYNFSLSKNTLFKRFLTDSKNHIIKF
;
A
#
# COMPACT_ATOMS: atom_id res chain seq x y z
N MET A 1 -12.60 7.50 5.19
CA MET A 1 -13.96 7.01 4.84
C MET A 1 -13.78 5.78 3.95
N SER A 2 -14.45 4.66 4.19
CA SER A 2 -14.30 3.49 3.32
C SER A 2 -15.14 3.69 2.06
N PHE A 3 -14.48 3.90 0.93
CA PHE A 3 -15.18 4.22 -0.33
C PHE A 3 -15.72 2.96 -1.01
N PHE A 4 -14.85 1.95 -1.17
CA PHE A 4 -15.19 0.73 -1.89
C PHE A 4 -16.16 -0.12 -1.08
N MET A 5 -15.82 -0.44 0.17
CA MET A 5 -16.58 -1.39 0.97
C MET A 5 -18.03 -0.96 1.20
N LYS A 6 -18.28 0.33 1.44
CA LYS A 6 -19.66 0.84 1.66
C LYS A 6 -20.58 0.74 0.43
N ASN A 7 -19.97 0.67 -0.75
CA ASN A 7 -20.71 0.61 -2.02
C ASN A 7 -20.96 -0.83 -2.50
N GLN A 8 -20.51 -1.84 -1.75
CA GLN A 8 -20.77 -3.24 -2.06
C GLN A 8 -22.09 -3.71 -1.44
N GLU A 9 -22.62 -4.83 -1.94
CA GLU A 9 -23.82 -5.46 -1.39
C GLU A 9 -23.60 -5.87 0.07
N LYS A 10 -24.67 -5.82 0.88
CA LYS A 10 -24.58 -6.14 2.31
C LYS A 10 -24.11 -7.57 2.57
N GLU A 11 -24.53 -8.49 1.75
CA GLU A 11 -24.15 -9.91 1.80
C GLU A 11 -22.64 -10.07 1.55
N GLN A 12 -22.09 -9.36 0.58
CA GLN A 12 -20.65 -9.34 0.29
C GLN A 12 -19.85 -8.74 1.44
N GLN A 13 -20.31 -7.61 1.99
CA GLN A 13 -19.70 -6.99 3.17
C GLN A 13 -19.67 -7.95 4.37
N GLN A 14 -20.81 -8.61 4.65
CA GLN A 14 -20.92 -9.57 5.76
C GLN A 14 -20.02 -10.79 5.55
N LEU A 15 -19.98 -11.34 4.33
CA LEU A 15 -19.09 -12.45 3.99
C LEU A 15 -17.64 -12.07 4.20
N TYR A 16 -17.24 -10.89 3.74
CA TYR A 16 -15.87 -10.39 3.90
C TYR A 16 -15.47 -10.28 5.37
N LEU A 17 -16.30 -9.62 6.19
CA LEU A 17 -16.05 -9.47 7.62
C LEU A 17 -16.01 -10.82 8.34
N LYS A 18 -16.90 -11.75 7.99
CA LYS A 18 -16.93 -13.10 8.56
C LYS A 18 -15.66 -13.89 8.23
N LEU A 19 -15.21 -13.85 6.97
CA LEU A 19 -13.99 -14.54 6.55
C LEU A 19 -12.75 -13.96 7.25
N LEU A 20 -12.65 -12.65 7.40
CA LEU A 20 -11.58 -12.00 8.17
C LEU A 20 -11.63 -12.40 9.64
N GLN A 21 -12.82 -12.44 10.24
CA GLN A 21 -13.00 -12.85 11.62
C GLN A 21 -12.55 -14.30 11.84
N VAL A 22 -12.98 -15.22 10.99
CA VAL A 22 -12.56 -16.63 11.07
C VAL A 22 -11.05 -16.75 10.94
N THR A 23 -10.45 -16.07 9.95
CA THR A 23 -9.00 -16.11 9.73
C THR A 23 -8.23 -15.55 10.94
N GLY A 24 -8.68 -14.45 11.50
CA GLY A 24 -8.07 -13.85 12.68
C GLY A 24 -8.20 -14.73 13.92
N SER A 25 -9.38 -15.33 14.15
CA SER A 25 -9.60 -16.26 15.27
C SER A 25 -8.71 -17.51 15.18
N LEU A 26 -8.49 -18.02 13.97
CA LEU A 26 -7.61 -19.17 13.73
C LEU A 26 -6.12 -18.81 13.79
N SER A 27 -5.78 -17.52 13.77
CA SER A 27 -4.38 -17.10 13.70
C SER A 27 -3.53 -17.54 14.91
N ASN A 28 -4.14 -17.72 16.06
CA ASN A 28 -3.47 -18.24 17.27
C ASN A 28 -2.95 -19.68 17.13
N ILE A 29 -3.43 -20.43 16.13
CA ILE A 29 -2.90 -21.76 15.78
C ILE A 29 -1.53 -21.63 15.10
N PHE A 30 -1.25 -20.47 14.47
CA PHE A 30 -0.06 -20.24 13.67
C PHE A 30 0.91 -19.24 14.27
N SER A 31 0.51 -18.53 15.32
CA SER A 31 1.30 -17.45 15.92
C SER A 31 0.92 -17.24 17.38
N ASP A 32 1.92 -17.13 18.25
CA ASP A 32 1.75 -16.77 19.66
C ASP A 32 1.48 -15.27 19.87
N SER A 33 1.39 -14.51 18.81
CA SER A 33 1.15 -13.06 18.85
C SER A 33 -0.30 -12.75 19.25
N ILE A 34 -0.48 -11.82 20.17
CA ILE A 34 -1.79 -11.26 20.53
C ILE A 34 -2.42 -10.41 19.41
N SER A 35 -1.64 -10.07 18.38
CA SER A 35 -2.14 -9.42 17.17
C SER A 35 -2.47 -10.50 16.15
N PRO A 36 -3.70 -10.57 15.62
CA PRO A 36 -4.09 -11.60 14.67
C PRO A 36 -3.14 -11.66 13.48
N TYR A 37 -2.76 -12.86 13.06
CA TYR A 37 -1.96 -13.04 11.86
C TYR A 37 -2.87 -13.06 10.64
N LEU A 38 -2.53 -12.28 9.62
CA LEU A 38 -3.19 -12.31 8.32
C LEU A 38 -2.12 -12.29 7.23
N TYR A 39 -1.99 -13.43 6.57
CA TYR A 39 -1.08 -13.56 5.44
C TYR A 39 -1.62 -12.82 4.22
N TYR A 40 -0.77 -12.06 3.52
CA TYR A 40 -1.20 -11.20 2.41
C TYR A 40 -1.97 -11.97 1.32
N ARG A 41 -1.52 -13.18 0.96
CA ARG A 41 -2.21 -14.01 -0.03
C ARG A 41 -3.60 -14.47 0.43
N ALA A 42 -3.75 -14.74 1.73
CA ALA A 42 -5.06 -15.05 2.30
C ALA A 42 -6.00 -13.85 2.23
N MET A 43 -5.48 -12.64 2.51
CA MET A 43 -6.23 -11.39 2.37
C MET A 43 -6.71 -11.18 0.94
N GLU A 44 -5.83 -11.34 -0.07
CA GLU A 44 -6.16 -11.22 -1.48
C GLU A 44 -7.28 -12.19 -1.88
N ASN A 45 -7.16 -13.46 -1.51
CA ASN A 45 -8.15 -14.48 -1.81
C ASN A 45 -9.51 -14.22 -1.12
N ILE A 46 -9.48 -13.80 0.16
CA ILE A 46 -10.68 -13.44 0.92
C ILE A 46 -11.39 -12.26 0.27
N PHE A 47 -10.63 -11.22 -0.10
CA PHE A 47 -11.17 -10.04 -0.76
C PHE A 47 -11.84 -10.39 -2.09
N CYS A 48 -11.10 -11.04 -2.99
CA CYS A 48 -11.62 -11.41 -4.30
C CYS A 48 -12.83 -12.34 -4.21
N LYS A 49 -12.81 -13.31 -3.29
CA LYS A 49 -13.95 -14.23 -3.08
C LYS A 49 -15.18 -13.50 -2.54
N ALA A 50 -15.01 -12.64 -1.55
CA ALA A 50 -16.16 -11.99 -0.89
C ALA A 50 -16.83 -10.94 -1.77
N PHE A 51 -16.03 -10.21 -2.55
CA PHE A 51 -16.52 -9.15 -3.41
C PHE A 51 -16.67 -9.54 -4.89
N GLU A 52 -16.37 -10.80 -5.24
CA GLU A 52 -16.39 -11.27 -6.64
C GLU A 52 -15.51 -10.37 -7.54
N ALA A 53 -14.33 -10.00 -7.01
CA ALA A 53 -13.39 -9.14 -7.69
C ALA A 53 -12.38 -9.95 -8.51
N ASP A 54 -11.94 -9.39 -9.64
CA ASP A 54 -10.87 -9.97 -10.44
C ASP A 54 -9.55 -9.95 -9.66
N ASN A 55 -8.86 -11.09 -9.62
CA ASN A 55 -7.56 -11.20 -8.93
C ASN A 55 -6.43 -10.83 -9.89
N LEU A 56 -5.79 -9.71 -9.65
CA LEU A 56 -4.67 -9.19 -10.42
C LEU A 56 -3.30 -9.38 -9.73
N SER A 57 -3.25 -10.01 -8.57
CA SER A 57 -2.07 -10.11 -7.70
C SER A 57 -0.87 -10.86 -8.31
N ARG A 58 -1.05 -11.51 -9.47
CA ARG A 58 0.02 -12.17 -10.24
C ARG A 58 0.51 -11.34 -11.43
N GLY A 59 -0.16 -10.23 -11.73
CA GLY A 59 0.25 -9.30 -12.76
C GLY A 59 1.34 -8.34 -12.28
N ASP A 60 2.14 -7.81 -13.20
CA ASP A 60 3.10 -6.73 -12.91
C ASP A 60 2.40 -5.36 -12.97
N VAL A 61 1.38 -5.20 -12.12
CA VAL A 61 0.54 -4.00 -12.05
C VAL A 61 0.51 -3.42 -10.63
N SER A 62 -0.02 -2.21 -10.48
CA SER A 62 0.03 -1.46 -9.19
C SER A 62 -1.08 -1.83 -8.21
N VAL A 63 -1.98 -2.77 -8.57
CA VAL A 63 -3.12 -3.21 -7.75
C VAL A 63 -3.20 -4.73 -7.69
N ASP A 64 -3.83 -5.26 -6.68
CA ASP A 64 -3.94 -6.70 -6.41
C ASP A 64 -5.30 -7.27 -6.84
N ALA A 65 -6.32 -6.41 -6.96
CA ALA A 65 -7.66 -6.77 -7.40
C ALA A 65 -8.32 -5.65 -8.21
N ALA A 66 -9.36 -5.98 -8.98
CA ALA A 66 -10.21 -4.99 -9.65
C ALA A 66 -11.69 -5.40 -9.56
N LYS A 67 -12.58 -4.41 -9.43
CA LYS A 67 -14.03 -4.59 -9.52
C LYS A 67 -14.69 -3.28 -9.95
N ASN A 68 -15.62 -3.35 -10.90
CA ASN A 68 -16.43 -2.20 -11.35
C ASN A 68 -15.56 -0.97 -11.68
N LYS A 69 -14.48 -1.18 -12.45
CA LYS A 69 -13.50 -0.16 -12.84
C LYS A 69 -12.72 0.49 -11.68
N VAL A 70 -12.77 -0.11 -10.49
CA VAL A 70 -11.97 0.29 -9.34
C VAL A 70 -10.81 -0.69 -9.17
N GLY A 71 -9.58 -0.18 -9.19
CA GLY A 71 -8.39 -0.96 -8.86
C GLY A 71 -8.11 -0.93 -7.35
N ILE A 72 -7.79 -2.07 -6.76
CA ILE A 72 -7.61 -2.21 -5.32
C ILE A 72 -6.22 -2.78 -5.00
N GLY A 73 -5.37 -1.97 -4.37
CA GLY A 73 -4.11 -2.41 -3.77
C GLY A 73 -4.35 -2.89 -2.35
N LEU A 74 -4.14 -4.18 -2.11
CA LEU A 74 -4.41 -4.81 -0.82
C LEU A 74 -3.18 -4.75 0.09
N LYS A 75 -3.35 -4.31 1.34
CA LYS A 75 -2.26 -4.20 2.32
C LYS A 75 -2.67 -4.78 3.67
N THR A 76 -1.76 -5.51 4.32
CA THR A 76 -1.94 -5.94 5.71
C THR A 76 -0.68 -5.69 6.52
N PHE A 77 -0.83 -4.97 7.65
CA PHE A 77 0.29 -4.59 8.49
C PHE A 77 -0.14 -4.32 9.94
N LEU A 78 0.85 -4.21 10.85
CA LEU A 78 0.58 -3.83 12.23
C LEU A 78 0.16 -2.36 12.33
N PHE A 79 -0.78 -2.09 13.21
CA PHE A 79 -1.38 -0.75 13.40
C PHE A 79 -0.36 0.34 13.77
N ASN A 80 0.64 0.01 14.60
CA ASN A 80 1.77 0.90 14.94
C ASN A 80 1.36 2.36 15.24
N ASN A 81 0.38 2.54 16.10
CA ASN A 81 -0.20 3.86 16.44
C ASN A 81 -0.76 4.64 15.24
N GLY A 82 -1.23 3.92 14.23
CA GLY A 82 -1.87 4.51 13.05
C GLY A 82 -0.92 5.17 12.05
N LYS A 83 0.40 5.03 12.21
CA LYS A 83 1.39 5.68 11.34
C LYS A 83 2.48 4.68 10.95
N THR A 84 2.44 4.18 9.73
CA THR A 84 3.42 3.20 9.26
C THR A 84 3.77 3.38 7.80
N PHE A 85 5.03 3.14 7.46
CA PHE A 85 5.48 3.08 6.08
C PHE A 85 5.27 1.69 5.52
N GLN A 86 4.56 1.58 4.37
CA GLN A 86 4.35 0.33 3.66
C GLN A 86 4.86 0.43 2.22
N LYS A 87 5.44 -0.66 1.74
CA LYS A 87 5.94 -0.75 0.35
C LYS A 87 4.79 -0.53 -0.64
N ILE A 88 5.01 0.37 -1.61
CA ILE A 88 4.08 0.67 -2.69
C ILE A 88 4.65 0.43 -4.09
N ALA A 89 5.98 0.41 -4.23
CA ALA A 89 6.66 0.08 -5.48
C ALA A 89 8.08 -0.43 -5.22
N GLU A 90 8.61 -1.20 -6.16
CA GLU A 90 9.99 -1.68 -6.17
C GLU A 90 10.57 -1.51 -7.58
N PHE A 91 11.81 -1.03 -7.65
CA PHE A 91 12.49 -0.62 -8.90
C PHE A 91 13.81 -1.34 -9.08
N ASN A 92 13.83 -2.66 -8.91
CA ASN A 92 15.06 -3.45 -8.96
C ASN A 92 15.69 -3.48 -10.35
N LYS A 93 14.87 -3.48 -11.41
CA LYS A 93 15.34 -3.45 -12.81
C LYS A 93 16.03 -2.13 -13.16
N GLU A 94 15.54 -1.06 -12.55
CA GLU A 94 15.97 0.32 -12.75
C GLU A 94 17.01 0.77 -11.70
N SER A 95 17.55 -0.17 -10.91
CA SER A 95 18.49 0.11 -9.80
C SER A 95 19.73 0.91 -10.24
N TYR A 96 20.14 0.79 -11.49
CA TYR A 96 21.27 1.53 -12.07
C TYR A 96 21.04 3.06 -12.09
N LEU A 97 19.77 3.52 -12.11
CA LEU A 97 19.44 4.94 -12.08
C LEU A 97 19.67 5.57 -10.71
N PHE A 98 19.74 4.76 -9.65
CA PHE A 98 19.83 5.22 -8.27
C PHE A 98 21.21 4.99 -7.64
N ARG A 99 22.13 4.34 -8.37
CA ARG A 99 23.48 4.08 -7.90
C ARG A 99 24.30 5.38 -7.96
N ASN A 100 24.55 5.94 -6.80
CA ASN A 100 25.63 6.92 -6.68
C ASN A 100 26.97 6.20 -6.60
N SER A 101 28.01 6.80 -7.19
CA SER A 101 29.39 6.40 -6.92
C SER A 101 29.63 6.44 -5.40
N GLU A 102 30.09 5.35 -4.84
CA GLU A 102 30.07 4.98 -3.40
C GLU A 102 30.74 5.94 -2.42
N SER A 103 31.22 7.10 -2.84
CA SER A 103 32.05 8.00 -2.04
C SER A 103 31.49 9.41 -1.81
N GLN A 104 30.40 9.80 -2.43
CA GLN A 104 29.88 11.16 -2.23
C GLN A 104 28.60 11.17 -1.36
N LYS A 105 28.60 12.01 -0.30
CA LYS A 105 27.38 12.41 0.37
C LYS A 105 26.37 12.88 -0.69
N LEU A 106 25.18 12.28 -0.70
CA LEU A 106 24.06 12.77 -1.51
C LEU A 106 23.85 14.26 -1.21
N ASN A 107 24.19 15.11 -2.16
CA ASN A 107 23.82 16.51 -2.06
C ASN A 107 22.31 16.65 -2.31
N THR A 108 21.73 17.79 -1.94
CA THR A 108 20.29 18.03 -2.03
C THR A 108 19.78 17.93 -3.47
N GLU A 109 20.57 18.36 -4.45
CA GLU A 109 20.22 18.33 -5.87
C GLU A 109 20.15 16.88 -6.39
N THR A 110 21.17 16.07 -6.12
CA THR A 110 21.19 14.66 -6.50
C THR A 110 20.04 13.89 -5.84
N ALA A 111 19.75 14.18 -4.55
CA ALA A 111 18.63 13.57 -3.84
C ALA A 111 17.28 13.95 -4.51
N ARG A 112 17.10 15.20 -4.89
CA ARG A 112 15.90 15.68 -5.58
C ARG A 112 15.73 15.01 -6.95
N ASN A 113 16.79 14.88 -7.72
CA ASN A 113 16.76 14.21 -9.02
C ASN A 113 16.34 12.74 -8.89
N ILE A 114 16.91 12.00 -7.92
CA ILE A 114 16.50 10.61 -7.65
C ILE A 114 15.04 10.54 -7.25
N ILE A 115 14.58 11.42 -6.36
CA ILE A 115 13.19 11.45 -5.90
C ILE A 115 12.24 11.74 -7.07
N SER A 116 12.55 12.71 -7.94
CA SER A 116 11.73 13.03 -9.12
C SER A 116 11.63 11.83 -10.06
N THR A 117 12.78 11.17 -10.36
CA THR A 117 12.80 9.96 -11.20
C THR A 117 11.93 8.83 -10.59
N VAL A 118 12.03 8.60 -9.27
CA VAL A 118 11.21 7.59 -8.57
C VAL A 118 9.73 7.93 -8.64
N ALA A 119 9.39 9.23 -8.49
CA ALA A 119 8.01 9.71 -8.56
C ALA A 119 7.43 9.54 -9.97
N GLU A 120 8.17 9.90 -11.02
CA GLU A 120 7.82 9.71 -12.43
C GLU A 120 7.54 8.24 -12.73
N MET A 121 8.48 7.35 -12.39
CA MET A 121 8.34 5.91 -12.60
C MET A 121 7.14 5.33 -11.84
N ARG A 122 6.88 5.82 -10.62
CA ARG A 122 5.68 5.40 -9.87
C ARG A 122 4.41 5.87 -10.58
N ASN A 123 4.37 7.10 -11.04
CA ASN A 123 3.23 7.67 -11.76
C ASN A 123 2.97 6.92 -13.08
N GLU A 124 4.00 6.60 -13.84
CA GLU A 124 3.89 5.80 -15.06
C GLU A 124 3.28 4.41 -14.80
N ARG A 125 3.69 3.74 -13.71
CA ARG A 125 3.09 2.44 -13.33
C ARG A 125 1.63 2.55 -12.92
N ILE A 126 1.24 3.65 -12.25
CA ILE A 126 -0.16 3.95 -11.92
C ILE A 126 -0.96 4.12 -13.21
N ASP A 127 -0.49 4.97 -14.11
CA ASP A 127 -1.15 5.27 -15.39
C ASP A 127 -1.24 4.02 -16.27
N PHE A 128 -0.16 3.25 -16.40
CA PHE A 128 -0.17 1.98 -17.10
C PHE A 128 -1.24 1.03 -16.55
N THR A 129 -1.31 0.88 -15.22
CA THR A 129 -2.29 0.01 -14.56
C THR A 129 -3.71 0.46 -14.85
N LYS A 130 -3.98 1.77 -14.76
CA LYS A 130 -5.31 2.34 -15.07
C LYS A 130 -5.73 2.06 -16.50
N ARG A 131 -4.84 2.29 -17.45
CA ARG A 131 -5.15 2.09 -18.89
C ARG A 131 -5.28 0.62 -19.26
N SER A 132 -4.38 -0.24 -18.76
CA SER A 132 -4.37 -1.67 -19.11
C SER A 132 -5.56 -2.45 -18.57
N HIS A 133 -6.20 -1.97 -17.49
CA HIS A 133 -7.37 -2.60 -16.89
C HIS A 133 -8.65 -1.77 -16.93
N ASP A 134 -8.68 -0.70 -17.73
CA ASP A 134 -9.84 0.21 -17.90
C ASP A 134 -10.39 0.69 -16.53
N LEU A 135 -9.50 1.17 -15.65
CA LEU A 135 -9.85 1.60 -14.30
C LEU A 135 -10.12 3.11 -14.26
N ASP A 136 -11.22 3.50 -13.61
CA ASP A 136 -11.55 4.90 -13.37
C ASP A 136 -10.65 5.49 -12.28
N TYR A 137 -10.48 4.76 -11.17
CA TYR A 137 -9.60 5.14 -10.07
C TYR A 137 -9.06 3.91 -9.34
N MET A 138 -8.09 4.14 -8.45
CA MET A 138 -7.49 3.08 -7.64
C MET A 138 -7.43 3.48 -6.18
N ILE A 139 -7.56 2.48 -5.29
CA ILE A 139 -7.49 2.66 -3.85
C ILE A 139 -6.53 1.66 -3.20
N TYR A 140 -6.00 2.00 -2.05
CA TYR A 140 -5.48 1.05 -1.09
C TYR A 140 -6.62 0.60 -0.16
N HIS A 141 -6.83 -0.70 -0.08
CA HIS A 141 -7.67 -1.33 0.94
C HIS A 141 -6.75 -2.03 1.93
N SER A 142 -6.63 -1.46 3.12
CA SER A 142 -5.64 -1.87 4.11
C SER A 142 -6.31 -2.50 5.32
N ILE A 143 -5.76 -3.62 5.80
CA ILE A 143 -6.13 -4.23 7.07
C ILE A 143 -5.00 -4.02 8.06
N THR A 144 -5.23 -3.17 9.07
CA THR A 144 -4.30 -3.01 10.17
C THR A 144 -4.64 -4.00 11.28
N ARG A 145 -3.60 -4.56 11.89
CA ARG A 145 -3.71 -5.56 12.95
C ARG A 145 -3.16 -5.01 14.27
N SER A 146 -3.93 -5.15 15.33
CA SER A 146 -3.54 -4.76 16.68
C SER A 146 -4.04 -5.79 17.69
N LYS A 147 -3.83 -5.56 18.97
CA LYS A 147 -4.22 -6.51 20.04
C LYS A 147 -5.70 -6.93 19.89
N TYR A 148 -5.93 -8.20 19.61
CA TYR A 148 -7.25 -8.83 19.44
C TYR A 148 -8.20 -8.13 18.46
N GLN A 149 -7.65 -7.42 17.45
CA GLN A 149 -8.51 -6.77 16.45
C GLN A 149 -7.82 -6.54 15.12
N MET A 150 -8.64 -6.46 14.08
CA MET A 150 -8.31 -5.93 12.77
C MET A 150 -9.15 -4.68 12.48
N SER A 151 -8.59 -3.73 11.75
CA SER A 151 -9.32 -2.54 11.33
C SER A 151 -9.11 -2.30 9.85
N ILE A 152 -10.18 -1.95 9.14
CA ILE A 152 -10.18 -1.75 7.69
C ILE A 152 -10.05 -0.25 7.40
N TYR A 153 -9.21 0.03 6.43
CA TYR A 153 -8.89 1.37 5.95
C TYR A 153 -8.89 1.42 4.45
N GLU A 154 -9.39 2.50 3.87
CA GLU A 154 -9.31 2.78 2.45
C GLU A 154 -8.77 4.19 2.21
N ASP A 155 -7.81 4.30 1.29
CA ASP A 155 -7.13 5.52 0.90
C ASP A 155 -6.91 5.53 -0.61
N MET A 156 -6.86 6.69 -1.25
CA MET A 156 -6.66 6.79 -2.69
C MET A 156 -5.23 6.39 -3.08
N ILE A 157 -5.10 5.78 -4.26
CA ILE A 157 -3.82 5.64 -4.96
C ILE A 157 -3.72 6.82 -5.92
N ASP A 158 -3.13 7.91 -5.44
CA ASP A 158 -2.91 9.11 -6.24
C ASP A 158 -1.55 9.10 -6.92
N PHE A 159 -1.40 9.90 -7.97
CA PHE A 159 -0.10 10.28 -8.51
C PHE A 159 0.68 11.07 -7.45
N ILE A 160 2.00 10.89 -7.46
CA ILE A 160 2.89 11.76 -6.68
C ILE A 160 2.94 13.12 -7.39
N ASP A 161 2.61 14.18 -6.68
CA ASP A 161 2.66 15.55 -7.18
C ASP A 161 4.12 16.04 -7.20
N ILE A 162 4.77 15.87 -8.38
CA ILE A 162 6.20 16.11 -8.56
C ILE A 162 6.57 17.56 -8.31
N ASP A 163 5.70 18.50 -8.67
CA ASP A 163 5.94 19.94 -8.55
C ASP A 163 5.96 20.39 -7.07
N SER A 164 5.24 19.68 -6.21
CA SER A 164 5.15 19.98 -4.78
C SER A 164 6.14 19.18 -3.91
N ILE A 165 7.08 18.44 -4.51
CA ILE A 165 8.02 17.62 -3.75
C ILE A 165 8.91 18.46 -2.84
N GLU A 166 8.90 18.12 -1.56
CA GLU A 166 9.78 18.62 -0.52
C GLU A 166 10.63 17.47 0.06
N VAL A 167 11.95 17.63 0.02
CA VAL A 167 12.90 16.67 0.62
C VAL A 167 12.96 16.90 2.12
N LEU A 168 12.55 15.90 2.91
CA LEU A 168 12.52 15.97 4.38
C LEU A 168 13.83 15.58 5.03
N SER A 169 14.46 14.51 4.54
CA SER A 169 15.76 14.08 5.01
C SER A 169 16.45 13.15 4.02
N THR A 170 17.78 13.17 4.04
CA THR A 170 18.64 12.32 3.23
C THR A 170 19.59 11.53 4.13
N SER A 171 19.79 10.26 3.83
CA SER A 171 20.78 9.41 4.46
C SER A 171 21.51 8.55 3.41
N LYS A 172 22.56 7.83 3.81
CA LYS A 172 23.27 6.91 2.93
C LYS A 172 22.35 5.89 2.25
N ASN A 173 21.28 5.46 2.92
CA ASN A 173 20.44 4.35 2.49
C ASN A 173 19.00 4.74 2.20
N SER A 174 18.56 5.99 2.44
CA SER A 174 17.18 6.38 2.26
C SER A 174 16.99 7.88 2.02
N LEU A 175 15.96 8.20 1.25
CA LEU A 175 15.51 9.54 0.95
C LEU A 175 14.06 9.67 1.44
N LYS A 176 13.81 10.56 2.40
CA LYS A 176 12.45 10.88 2.85
C LYS A 176 11.99 12.17 2.18
N PHE A 177 10.80 12.15 1.66
CA PHE A 177 10.17 13.29 1.01
C PHE A 177 8.67 13.27 1.21
N LYS A 178 8.03 14.37 0.94
CA LYS A 178 6.57 14.50 0.87
C LYS A 178 6.20 15.25 -0.40
N ASP A 179 4.98 15.01 -0.84
CA ASP A 179 4.27 15.87 -1.76
C ASP A 179 3.12 16.60 -1.04
N LYS A 180 2.24 17.22 -1.77
CA LYS A 180 1.06 17.89 -1.25
C LYS A 180 0.13 16.97 -0.43
N TYR A 181 0.12 15.67 -0.72
CA TYR A 181 -0.86 14.72 -0.21
C TYR A 181 -0.28 13.72 0.78
N ASN A 182 0.97 13.28 0.55
CA ASN A 182 1.51 12.10 1.21
C ASN A 182 2.98 12.26 1.59
N GLU A 183 3.43 11.41 2.50
CA GLU A 183 4.84 11.29 2.90
C GLU A 183 5.39 9.95 2.43
N TYR A 184 6.61 9.98 1.91
CA TYR A 184 7.28 8.84 1.30
C TYR A 184 8.69 8.63 1.87
N ASN A 185 9.16 7.39 1.73
CA ASN A 185 10.55 7.03 1.99
C ASN A 185 11.05 6.11 0.87
N PHE A 186 12.07 6.53 0.14
CA PHE A 186 12.72 5.69 -0.85
C PHE A 186 13.98 5.06 -0.24
N SER A 187 14.02 3.73 -0.18
CA SER A 187 15.19 2.97 0.24
C SER A 187 16.13 2.77 -0.94
N LEU A 188 17.28 3.43 -0.93
CA LEU A 188 18.31 3.28 -1.96
C LEU A 188 18.90 1.86 -2.00
N SER A 189 19.09 1.23 -0.83
CA SER A 189 19.64 -0.12 -0.73
C SER A 189 18.70 -1.23 -1.23
N LYS A 190 17.40 -0.96 -1.26
CA LYS A 190 16.35 -1.92 -1.66
C LYS A 190 15.63 -1.49 -2.92
N ASN A 191 15.95 -0.35 -3.51
CA ASN A 191 15.26 0.26 -4.66
C ASN A 191 13.74 0.28 -4.46
N THR A 192 13.29 0.57 -3.22
CA THR A 192 11.90 0.39 -2.80
C THR A 192 11.32 1.69 -2.29
N LEU A 193 10.16 2.04 -2.84
CA LEU A 193 9.36 3.18 -2.40
C LEU A 193 8.31 2.74 -1.39
N PHE A 194 8.29 3.44 -0.26
CA PHE A 194 7.30 3.30 0.81
C PHE A 194 6.45 4.55 0.89
N LYS A 195 5.14 4.39 1.08
CA LYS A 195 4.20 5.47 1.45
C LYS A 195 3.89 5.37 2.93
N ARG A 196 3.74 6.50 3.60
CA ARG A 196 3.23 6.56 4.96
C ARG A 196 1.71 6.43 4.94
N PHE A 197 1.20 5.39 5.60
CA PHE A 197 -0.23 5.20 5.81
C PHE A 197 -0.63 5.80 7.15
N LEU A 198 -1.67 6.63 7.13
CA LEU A 198 -2.30 7.22 8.31
C LEU A 198 -3.60 6.47 8.57
N THR A 199 -3.61 5.62 9.58
CA THR A 199 -4.72 4.70 9.87
C THR A 199 -5.30 4.89 11.27
N ASP A 200 -5.32 6.11 11.78
CA ASP A 200 -5.85 6.50 13.08
C ASP A 200 -7.38 6.74 13.07
N SER A 201 -8.00 7.02 11.90
CA SER A 201 -9.44 7.13 11.76
C SER A 201 -10.07 5.74 11.57
N LYS A 202 -10.87 5.26 12.53
CA LYS A 202 -11.41 3.90 12.57
C LYS A 202 -12.63 3.75 11.66
N ASN A 203 -12.54 2.96 10.59
CA ASN A 203 -13.66 2.74 9.68
C ASN A 203 -14.46 1.46 9.98
N HIS A 204 -13.83 0.31 10.12
CA HIS A 204 -14.45 -0.94 10.56
C HIS A 204 -13.51 -1.68 11.48
N ILE A 205 -14.01 -2.11 12.64
CA ILE A 205 -13.24 -2.85 13.64
C ILE A 205 -13.83 -4.26 13.76
N ILE A 206 -12.98 -5.27 13.56
CA ILE A 206 -13.26 -6.67 13.78
C ILE A 206 -12.52 -7.08 15.05
N LYS A 207 -13.24 -7.52 16.08
CA LYS A 207 -12.67 -8.01 17.34
C LYS A 207 -12.64 -9.53 17.36
N PHE A 208 -11.64 -10.10 18.04
CA PHE A 208 -11.40 -11.54 18.20
C PHE A 208 -11.36 -11.94 19.67
#